data_5249bc16180af2ec05e4f619b8a20669
#
_entry.id   5249bc16180af2ec05e4f619b8a20669
#
_cell.length_a   1.000
_cell.length_b   1.000
_cell.length_c   1.000
_cell.angle_alpha   90.00
_cell.angle_beta   90.00
_cell.angle_gamma   90.00
#
_symmetry.space_group_name_H-M   'P 1'
#
loop_
_entity.id
_entity.type
_entity.pdbx_description
1 polymer ?
#
loop_
_entity_poly.entity_id
_entity_poly.type
_entity_poly.pdbx_seq_one_letter_code
_entity_poly.pdbx_strand_id
1 'polypeptide(L)'
;MYHNTAMKFVQRFRTVVLFAHNLGLINFNPFGAYKLKFEYVERGYLEQDELDRIYQKTFASKRLEQVRDMFIFSCYTGLSYVDVCELRAENIKVSFDGNLWIIKKRHKTNVTSNIRLLDIPKAILQKYDGKLPNGKILPIISNQKMNDYLKEIATVCGINKKITYHVARHSFATLSISYGVPIESVSKMLGHTNIRTTQIYAKIIDTKLSADMDMFAQRLNERKTSV
;
A
#
# COMPACT_ATOMS: atom_id res chain seq x y z
N MET A 1 16.38 12.93 17.36
CA MET A 1 15.17 13.12 16.52
C MET A 1 15.58 12.86 15.06
N TYR A 2 14.79 12.09 14.28
CA TYR A 2 15.13 11.82 12.88
C TYR A 2 14.95 13.09 12.03
N HIS A 3 15.84 13.30 11.03
CA HIS A 3 15.88 14.48 10.18
C HIS A 3 14.50 14.87 9.60
N ASN A 4 13.81 13.92 8.96
CA ASN A 4 12.48 14.18 8.37
C ASN A 4 11.40 14.55 9.40
N THR A 5 11.53 14.10 10.64
CA THR A 5 10.63 14.49 11.72
C THR A 5 10.88 15.95 12.11
N ALA A 6 12.15 16.37 12.22
CA ALA A 6 12.52 17.75 12.44
C ALA A 6 11.99 18.65 11.32
N MET A 7 12.21 18.24 10.05
CA MET A 7 11.72 19.00 8.89
C MET A 7 10.20 19.17 8.87
N LYS A 8 9.42 18.17 9.34
CA LYS A 8 7.96 18.32 9.48
C LYS A 8 7.56 19.35 10.53
N PHE A 9 8.27 19.42 11.65
CA PHE A 9 8.02 20.47 12.66
C PHE A 9 8.38 21.84 12.10
N VAL A 10 9.53 21.98 11.43
CA VAL A 10 9.92 23.23 10.76
C VAL A 10 8.89 23.65 9.69
N GLN A 11 8.37 22.69 8.92
CA GLN A 11 7.31 22.95 7.93
C GLN A 11 6.04 23.51 8.57
N ARG A 12 5.60 22.92 9.69
CA ARG A 12 4.41 23.39 10.44
C ARG A 12 4.66 24.78 11.02
N PHE A 13 5.83 25.00 11.62
CA PHE A 13 6.21 26.31 12.15
C PHE A 13 6.28 27.38 11.05
N ARG A 14 6.88 27.05 9.91
CA ARG A 14 6.86 27.94 8.73
C ARG A 14 5.46 28.33 8.32
N THR A 15 4.49 27.41 8.34
CA THR A 15 3.09 27.70 8.01
C THR A 15 2.50 28.75 8.94
N VAL A 16 2.75 28.64 10.25
CA VAL A 16 2.28 29.62 11.26
C VAL A 16 2.94 30.98 11.04
N VAL A 17 4.26 31.02 10.81
CA VAL A 17 5.01 32.26 10.55
C VAL A 17 4.53 32.96 9.28
N LEU A 18 4.29 32.19 8.20
CA LEU A 18 3.72 32.76 6.96
C LEU A 18 2.32 33.32 7.19
N PHE A 19 1.49 32.66 7.99
CA PHE A 19 0.17 33.18 8.34
C PHE A 19 0.28 34.48 9.11
N ALA A 20 1.16 34.57 10.13
CA ALA A 20 1.40 35.79 10.89
C ALA A 20 1.93 36.93 10.00
N HIS A 21 2.83 36.65 9.05
CA HIS A 21 3.33 37.62 8.08
C HIS A 21 2.21 38.15 7.18
N ASN A 22 1.34 37.26 6.66
CA ASN A 22 0.22 37.65 5.80
C ASN A 22 -0.84 38.48 6.54
N LEU A 23 -0.95 38.34 7.87
CA LEU A 23 -1.81 39.18 8.71
C LEU A 23 -1.13 40.51 9.13
N GLY A 24 0.10 40.78 8.70
CA GLY A 24 0.84 41.98 9.10
C GLY A 24 1.33 41.99 10.55
N LEU A 25 1.26 40.83 11.26
CA LEU A 25 1.72 40.71 12.66
C LEU A 25 3.25 40.70 12.77
N ILE A 26 3.95 40.34 11.70
CA ILE A 26 5.41 40.40 11.56
C ILE A 26 5.74 41.03 10.21
N ASN A 27 6.74 41.93 10.20
CA ASN A 27 7.14 42.66 9.00
C ASN A 27 8.08 41.87 8.09
N PHE A 28 8.66 40.80 8.56
CA PHE A 28 9.69 40.03 7.87
C PHE A 28 9.37 38.54 7.95
N ASN A 29 9.53 37.84 6.81
CA ASN A 29 9.41 36.37 6.74
C ASN A 29 10.78 35.71 6.90
N PRO A 30 11.14 35.15 8.06
CA PRO A 30 12.44 34.52 8.30
C PRO A 30 12.67 33.26 7.48
N PHE A 31 11.59 32.67 6.89
CA PHE A 31 11.68 31.47 6.06
C PHE A 31 11.78 31.79 4.55
N GLY A 32 11.91 33.05 4.13
CA GLY A 32 11.93 33.44 2.73
C GLY A 32 13.03 32.72 1.91
N ALA A 33 14.22 32.64 2.45
CA ALA A 33 15.35 31.93 1.83
C ALA A 33 15.50 30.45 2.29
N TYR A 34 14.71 29.98 3.26
CA TYR A 34 14.90 28.65 3.83
C TYR A 34 14.23 27.59 2.97
N LYS A 35 15.02 26.65 2.43
CA LYS A 35 14.53 25.51 1.66
C LYS A 35 14.41 24.28 2.57
N LEU A 36 13.18 23.78 2.74
CA LEU A 36 12.94 22.51 3.41
C LEU A 36 13.50 21.37 2.56
N LYS A 37 14.45 20.60 3.11
CA LYS A 37 15.01 19.41 2.46
C LYS A 37 14.57 18.17 3.24
N PHE A 38 13.79 17.32 2.60
CA PHE A 38 13.44 16.00 3.13
C PHE A 38 14.37 14.97 2.53
N GLU A 39 14.88 14.09 3.39
CA GLU A 39 15.65 12.92 2.94
C GLU A 39 14.72 11.86 2.40
N TYR A 40 15.16 11.23 1.30
CA TYR A 40 14.46 10.06 0.79
C TYR A 40 14.64 8.90 1.77
N VAL A 41 13.54 8.30 2.20
CA VAL A 41 13.54 7.10 3.04
C VAL A 41 13.03 5.96 2.19
N GLU A 42 13.93 5.05 1.87
CA GLU A 42 13.55 3.81 1.22
C GLU A 42 12.64 3.01 2.16
N ARG A 43 11.48 2.65 1.66
CA ARG A 43 10.52 1.82 2.39
C ARG A 43 10.57 0.44 1.78
N GLY A 44 10.90 -0.54 2.60
CA GLY A 44 10.93 -1.93 2.18
C GLY A 44 9.57 -2.43 1.69
N TYR A 45 9.61 -3.46 0.89
CA TYR A 45 8.46 -4.26 0.47
C TYR A 45 8.79 -5.74 0.64
N LEU A 46 7.76 -6.58 0.63
CA LEU A 46 7.92 -8.03 0.63
C LEU A 46 7.87 -8.56 -0.80
N GLU A 47 8.76 -9.48 -1.09
CA GLU A 47 8.78 -10.23 -2.33
C GLU A 47 7.73 -11.35 -2.30
N GLN A 48 7.44 -11.96 -3.45
CA GLN A 48 6.38 -12.96 -3.54
C GLN A 48 6.65 -14.18 -2.65
N ASP A 49 7.89 -14.68 -2.60
CA ASP A 49 8.28 -15.80 -1.74
C ASP A 49 8.13 -15.49 -0.24
N GLU A 50 8.38 -14.24 0.16
CA GLU A 50 8.18 -13.79 1.54
C GLU A 50 6.67 -13.74 1.88
N LEU A 51 5.83 -13.28 0.95
CA LEU A 51 4.37 -13.30 1.12
C LEU A 51 3.84 -14.72 1.19
N ASP A 52 4.33 -15.62 0.36
CA ASP A 52 3.93 -17.02 0.34
C ASP A 52 4.30 -17.72 1.66
N ARG A 53 5.49 -17.46 2.19
CA ARG A 53 5.92 -17.96 3.51
C ARG A 53 5.00 -17.48 4.63
N ILE A 54 4.60 -16.21 4.62
CA ILE A 54 3.67 -15.66 5.62
C ILE A 54 2.28 -16.31 5.45
N TYR A 55 1.78 -16.40 4.23
CA TYR A 55 0.43 -16.90 3.94
C TYR A 55 0.28 -18.37 4.30
N GLN A 56 1.27 -19.21 3.96
CA GLN A 56 1.23 -20.66 4.19
C GLN A 56 1.53 -21.03 5.65
N LYS A 57 2.12 -20.11 6.44
CA LYS A 57 2.47 -20.39 7.82
C LYS A 57 1.22 -20.62 8.68
N THR A 58 1.17 -21.77 9.34
CA THR A 58 0.17 -22.07 10.37
C THR A 58 0.63 -21.54 11.73
N PHE A 59 -0.25 -20.83 12.41
CA PHE A 59 0.00 -20.30 13.74
C PHE A 59 -0.90 -20.98 14.76
N ALA A 60 -0.35 -21.42 15.89
CA ALA A 60 -1.15 -21.92 17.02
C ALA A 60 -1.99 -20.81 17.67
N SER A 61 -1.55 -19.56 17.60
CA SER A 61 -2.25 -18.41 18.12
C SER A 61 -3.27 -17.87 17.12
N LYS A 62 -4.56 -17.89 17.46
CA LYS A 62 -5.63 -17.28 16.67
C LYS A 62 -5.38 -15.79 16.37
N ARG A 63 -4.70 -15.07 17.28
CA ARG A 63 -4.37 -13.65 17.07
C ARG A 63 -3.37 -13.48 15.95
N LEU A 64 -2.31 -14.29 15.92
CA LEU A 64 -1.31 -14.23 14.84
C LEU A 64 -1.93 -14.61 13.51
N GLU A 65 -2.82 -15.59 13.50
CA GLU A 65 -3.55 -15.98 12.30
C GLU A 65 -4.43 -14.83 11.77
N GLN A 66 -5.15 -14.12 12.64
CA GLN A 66 -5.95 -12.97 12.28
C GLN A 66 -5.09 -11.81 11.76
N VAL A 67 -3.94 -11.54 12.38
CA VAL A 67 -3.00 -10.52 11.93
C VAL A 67 -2.42 -10.86 10.56
N ARG A 68 -2.00 -12.13 10.36
CA ARG A 68 -1.57 -12.63 9.06
C ARG A 68 -2.62 -12.40 7.99
N ASP A 69 -3.85 -12.81 8.25
CA ASP A 69 -4.93 -12.73 7.27
C ASP A 69 -5.24 -11.28 6.89
N MET A 70 -5.33 -10.36 7.86
CA MET A 70 -5.50 -8.93 7.57
C MET A 70 -4.33 -8.34 6.78
N PHE A 71 -3.10 -8.71 7.13
CA PHE A 71 -1.90 -8.22 6.46
C PHE A 71 -1.82 -8.73 5.02
N ILE A 72 -2.01 -10.03 4.81
CA ILE A 72 -2.04 -10.67 3.48
C ILE A 72 -3.18 -10.09 2.64
N PHE A 73 -4.37 -9.90 3.21
CA PHE A 73 -5.46 -9.22 2.52
C PHE A 73 -5.03 -7.85 1.97
N SER A 74 -4.31 -7.08 2.77
CA SER A 74 -3.79 -5.77 2.33
C SER A 74 -2.64 -5.89 1.31
N CYS A 75 -1.82 -6.95 1.37
CA CYS A 75 -0.78 -7.21 0.37
C CYS A 75 -1.35 -7.51 -1.02
N TYR A 76 -2.59 -8.03 -1.08
CA TYR A 76 -3.27 -8.34 -2.35
C TYR A 76 -4.36 -7.35 -2.76
N THR A 77 -4.63 -6.33 -1.94
CA THR A 77 -5.63 -5.29 -2.26
C THR A 77 -5.06 -3.87 -2.24
N GLY A 78 -3.90 -3.67 -1.63
CA GLY A 78 -3.30 -2.35 -1.46
C GLY A 78 -4.05 -1.43 -0.50
N LEU A 79 -5.09 -1.91 0.19
CA LEU A 79 -5.85 -1.11 1.14
C LEU A 79 -4.99 -0.71 2.34
N SER A 80 -5.19 0.51 2.85
CA SER A 80 -4.53 0.93 4.09
C SER A 80 -5.22 0.31 5.31
N TYR A 81 -4.56 0.34 6.46
CA TYR A 81 -5.13 -0.15 7.72
C TYR A 81 -6.52 0.45 7.99
N VAL A 82 -6.67 1.77 7.86
CA VAL A 82 -7.95 2.44 8.11
C VAL A 82 -9.03 2.00 7.13
N ASP A 83 -8.68 1.89 5.83
CA ASP A 83 -9.61 1.46 4.81
C ASP A 83 -10.10 0.02 5.04
N VAL A 84 -9.22 -0.87 5.53
CA VAL A 84 -9.60 -2.26 5.91
C VAL A 84 -10.47 -2.27 7.17
N CYS A 85 -10.18 -1.45 8.17
CA CYS A 85 -11.01 -1.34 9.36
C CYS A 85 -12.44 -0.88 9.08
N GLU A 86 -12.61 -0.06 8.04
CA GLU A 86 -13.90 0.49 7.62
C GLU A 86 -14.58 -0.34 6.52
N LEU A 87 -13.94 -1.41 6.03
CA LEU A 87 -14.49 -2.24 4.96
C LEU A 87 -15.75 -2.98 5.45
N ARG A 88 -16.78 -2.97 4.60
CA ARG A 88 -18.07 -3.61 4.86
C ARG A 88 -18.48 -4.47 3.66
N ALA A 89 -19.43 -5.37 3.85
CA ALA A 89 -19.96 -6.22 2.79
C ALA A 89 -20.51 -5.40 1.61
N GLU A 90 -21.13 -4.25 1.87
CA GLU A 90 -21.66 -3.33 0.85
C GLU A 90 -20.60 -2.76 -0.10
N ASN A 91 -19.32 -2.76 0.33
CA ASN A 91 -18.21 -2.33 -0.50
C ASN A 91 -17.75 -3.42 -1.49
N ILE A 92 -18.23 -4.66 -1.34
CA ILE A 92 -17.89 -5.78 -2.21
C ILE A 92 -19.06 -6.01 -3.16
N LYS A 93 -18.80 -5.83 -4.46
CA LYS A 93 -19.84 -5.91 -5.49
C LYS A 93 -19.37 -6.72 -6.68
N VAL A 94 -20.31 -7.42 -7.31
CA VAL A 94 -20.07 -7.97 -8.64
C VAL A 94 -20.03 -6.82 -9.63
N SER A 95 -18.99 -6.77 -10.46
CA SER A 95 -18.80 -5.71 -11.45
C SER A 95 -19.08 -6.21 -12.88
N PHE A 96 -18.87 -5.34 -13.88
CA PHE A 96 -19.15 -5.55 -15.29
C PHE A 96 -18.50 -6.82 -15.88
N ASP A 97 -17.44 -7.30 -15.27
CA ASP A 97 -16.67 -8.49 -15.69
C ASP A 97 -17.11 -9.78 -14.96
N GLY A 98 -18.22 -9.74 -14.20
CA GLY A 98 -18.72 -10.86 -13.40
C GLY A 98 -17.88 -11.18 -12.17
N ASN A 99 -16.80 -10.45 -11.90
CA ASN A 99 -15.95 -10.69 -10.75
C ASN A 99 -16.32 -9.80 -9.56
N LEU A 100 -15.88 -10.22 -8.37
CA LEU A 100 -16.01 -9.42 -7.16
C LEU A 100 -14.97 -8.31 -7.12
N TRP A 101 -15.41 -7.10 -6.82
CA TRP A 101 -14.60 -5.91 -6.69
C TRP A 101 -14.85 -5.23 -5.36
N ILE A 102 -13.80 -4.68 -4.78
CA ILE A 102 -13.91 -3.70 -3.70
C ILE A 102 -14.08 -2.33 -4.36
N ILE A 103 -15.19 -1.67 -4.07
CA ILE A 103 -15.49 -0.30 -4.51
C ILE A 103 -15.67 0.55 -3.26
N LYS A 104 -14.62 1.30 -2.88
CA LYS A 104 -14.61 2.08 -1.64
C LYS A 104 -13.91 3.42 -1.82
N LYS A 105 -14.51 4.48 -1.29
CA LYS A 105 -13.81 5.77 -1.13
C LYS A 105 -12.75 5.65 -0.04
N ARG A 106 -11.54 6.10 -0.36
CA ARG A 106 -10.42 6.14 0.56
C ARG A 106 -10.66 7.14 1.69
N HIS A 107 -10.42 6.73 2.94
CA HIS A 107 -10.54 7.62 4.10
C HIS A 107 -9.67 8.88 3.97
N LYS A 108 -8.42 8.76 3.52
CA LYS A 108 -7.46 9.87 3.47
C LYS A 108 -7.68 10.84 2.31
N THR A 109 -8.09 10.36 1.15
CA THR A 109 -8.10 11.15 -0.11
C THR A 109 -9.49 11.36 -0.68
N ASN A 110 -10.50 10.67 -0.15
CA ASN A 110 -11.87 10.61 -0.66
C ASN A 110 -11.97 10.16 -2.14
N VAL A 111 -10.87 9.61 -2.69
CA VAL A 111 -10.82 9.04 -4.05
C VAL A 111 -11.34 7.62 -3.99
N THR A 112 -12.16 7.25 -4.97
CA THR A 112 -12.66 5.87 -5.08
C THR A 112 -11.54 4.93 -5.53
N SER A 113 -11.31 3.87 -4.75
CA SER A 113 -10.47 2.75 -5.11
C SER A 113 -11.36 1.63 -5.65
N ASN A 114 -11.04 1.13 -6.84
CA ASN A 114 -11.68 0.00 -7.48
C ASN A 114 -10.65 -1.12 -7.57
N ILE A 115 -10.84 -2.19 -6.81
CA ILE A 115 -9.86 -3.27 -6.67
C ILE A 115 -10.56 -4.59 -6.93
N ARG A 116 -10.15 -5.31 -7.99
CA ARG A 116 -10.64 -6.66 -8.25
C ARG A 116 -10.12 -7.60 -7.18
N LEU A 117 -11.00 -8.38 -6.59
CA LEU A 117 -10.64 -9.40 -5.62
C LEU A 117 -10.02 -10.62 -6.33
N LEU A 118 -8.78 -10.90 -5.98
CA LEU A 118 -8.08 -12.13 -6.36
C LEU A 118 -8.48 -13.28 -5.42
N ASP A 119 -8.05 -14.50 -5.70
CA ASP A 119 -8.52 -15.69 -4.97
C ASP A 119 -8.10 -15.70 -3.49
N ILE A 120 -6.88 -15.26 -3.18
CA ILE A 120 -6.40 -15.18 -1.79
C ILE A 120 -7.27 -14.23 -0.93
N PRO A 121 -7.52 -12.96 -1.32
CA PRO A 121 -8.46 -12.11 -0.60
C PRO A 121 -9.88 -12.68 -0.50
N LYS A 122 -10.38 -13.35 -1.55
CA LYS A 122 -11.70 -14.02 -1.50
C LYS A 122 -11.73 -15.11 -0.43
N ALA A 123 -10.72 -15.99 -0.40
CA ALA A 123 -10.62 -17.07 0.58
C ALA A 123 -10.55 -16.50 2.02
N ILE A 124 -9.82 -15.40 2.22
CA ILE A 124 -9.77 -14.74 3.53
C ILE A 124 -11.14 -14.20 3.92
N LEU A 125 -11.88 -13.53 3.02
CA LEU A 125 -13.23 -13.05 3.31
C LEU A 125 -14.17 -14.19 3.65
N GLN A 126 -14.18 -15.29 2.89
CA GLN A 126 -14.98 -16.47 3.15
C GLN A 126 -14.69 -17.11 4.52
N LYS A 127 -13.42 -17.11 4.93
CA LYS A 127 -13.02 -17.62 6.26
C LYS A 127 -13.72 -16.90 7.41
N TYR A 128 -14.00 -15.60 7.26
CA TYR A 128 -14.60 -14.76 8.30
C TYR A 128 -16.08 -14.45 8.07
N ASP A 129 -16.67 -14.95 6.99
CA ASP A 129 -18.06 -14.68 6.65
C ASP A 129 -19.02 -15.14 7.77
N GLY A 130 -19.91 -14.23 8.20
CA GLY A 130 -20.89 -14.47 9.25
C GLY A 130 -20.30 -14.69 10.67
N LYS A 131 -18.97 -14.66 10.85
CA LYS A 131 -18.31 -15.01 12.12
C LYS A 131 -17.90 -13.81 12.97
N LEU A 132 -18.04 -12.59 12.44
CA LEU A 132 -17.57 -11.38 13.10
C LEU A 132 -18.73 -10.48 13.53
N PRO A 133 -18.63 -9.82 14.70
CA PRO A 133 -19.68 -8.94 15.18
C PRO A 133 -19.78 -7.65 14.36
N ASN A 134 -20.93 -6.96 14.48
CA ASN A 134 -21.16 -5.61 13.95
C ASN A 134 -20.96 -5.46 12.44
N GLY A 135 -21.29 -6.51 11.65
CA GLY A 135 -21.18 -6.49 10.19
C GLY A 135 -19.76 -6.31 9.66
N LYS A 136 -18.75 -6.61 10.47
CA LYS A 136 -17.35 -6.64 10.05
C LYS A 136 -17.11 -7.89 9.21
N ILE A 137 -16.32 -7.73 8.15
CA ILE A 137 -15.94 -8.80 7.23
C ILE A 137 -14.49 -9.26 7.43
N LEU A 138 -13.72 -8.53 8.24
CA LEU A 138 -12.35 -8.88 8.63
C LEU A 138 -12.15 -8.65 10.13
N PRO A 139 -11.28 -9.43 10.81
CA PRO A 139 -10.97 -9.24 12.22
C PRO A 139 -10.17 -7.95 12.42
N ILE A 140 -10.70 -7.01 13.22
CA ILE A 140 -10.04 -5.73 13.44
C ILE A 140 -9.25 -5.75 14.75
N ILE A 141 -7.95 -5.51 14.64
CA ILE A 141 -6.99 -5.42 15.75
C ILE A 141 -6.37 -4.01 15.69
N SER A 142 -6.11 -3.36 16.82
CA SER A 142 -5.53 -2.00 16.83
C SER A 142 -4.21 -1.95 16.05
N ASN A 143 -3.94 -0.82 15.39
CA ASN A 143 -2.76 -0.68 14.53
C ASN A 143 -1.43 -0.90 15.28
N GLN A 144 -1.38 -0.49 16.56
CA GLN A 144 -0.20 -0.73 17.40
C GLN A 144 0.03 -2.24 17.60
N LYS A 145 -0.99 -2.96 18.09
CA LYS A 145 -0.91 -4.43 18.28
C LYS A 145 -0.66 -5.16 16.96
N MET A 146 -1.28 -4.70 15.86
CA MET A 146 -1.03 -5.22 14.53
C MET A 146 0.48 -5.18 14.18
N ASN A 147 1.11 -4.02 14.37
CA ASN A 147 2.54 -3.87 14.08
C ASN A 147 3.44 -4.67 15.04
N ASP A 148 3.03 -4.88 16.28
CA ASP A 148 3.79 -5.69 17.22
C ASP A 148 3.73 -7.19 16.85
N TYR A 149 2.54 -7.71 16.52
CA TYR A 149 2.38 -9.08 16.03
C TYR A 149 3.03 -9.33 14.66
N LEU A 150 3.07 -8.31 13.78
CA LEU A 150 3.79 -8.43 12.51
C LEU A 150 5.29 -8.63 12.68
N LYS A 151 5.90 -8.08 13.74
CA LYS A 151 7.31 -8.36 14.08
C LYS A 151 7.50 -9.83 14.47
N GLU A 152 6.58 -10.38 15.27
CA GLU A 152 6.60 -11.78 15.66
C GLU A 152 6.43 -12.70 14.44
N ILE A 153 5.45 -12.39 13.56
CA ILE A 153 5.24 -13.12 12.30
C ILE A 153 6.50 -13.09 11.44
N ALA A 154 7.15 -11.92 11.29
CA ALA A 154 8.38 -11.79 10.53
C ALA A 154 9.47 -12.73 11.07
N THR A 155 9.68 -12.72 12.38
CA THR A 155 10.66 -13.60 13.03
C THR A 155 10.36 -15.09 12.79
N VAL A 156 9.10 -15.50 13.00
CA VAL A 156 8.67 -16.91 12.83
C VAL A 156 8.75 -17.36 11.37
N CYS A 157 8.58 -16.43 10.41
CA CYS A 157 8.67 -16.71 8.98
C CYS A 157 10.10 -16.52 8.42
N GLY A 158 11.10 -16.20 9.24
CA GLY A 158 12.49 -15.99 8.81
C GLY A 158 12.64 -14.78 7.86
N ILE A 159 11.90 -13.70 8.10
CA ILE A 159 11.94 -12.48 7.29
C ILE A 159 12.75 -11.43 8.05
N ASN A 160 13.91 -11.06 7.51
CA ASN A 160 14.83 -10.08 8.12
C ASN A 160 14.51 -8.63 7.78
N LYS A 161 13.30 -8.35 7.24
CA LYS A 161 12.83 -7.01 6.92
C LYS A 161 11.97 -6.45 8.05
N LYS A 162 12.05 -5.15 8.30
CA LYS A 162 11.14 -4.47 9.25
C LYS A 162 9.75 -4.40 8.65
N ILE A 163 8.86 -5.28 9.10
CA ILE A 163 7.47 -5.31 8.64
C ILE A 163 6.61 -4.40 9.52
N THR A 164 5.84 -3.55 8.87
CA THR A 164 4.72 -2.79 9.45
C THR A 164 3.50 -2.98 8.55
N TYR A 165 2.29 -2.68 9.06
CA TYR A 165 1.10 -2.82 8.22
C TYR A 165 1.17 -2.04 6.91
N HIS A 166 1.86 -0.90 6.91
CA HIS A 166 2.03 -0.07 5.71
C HIS A 166 2.87 -0.76 4.62
N VAL A 167 3.75 -1.69 5.00
CA VAL A 167 4.55 -2.50 4.05
C VAL A 167 3.64 -3.31 3.13
N ALA A 168 2.47 -3.79 3.60
CA ALA A 168 1.51 -4.50 2.76
C ALA A 168 1.14 -3.72 1.50
N ARG A 169 0.84 -2.44 1.66
CA ARG A 169 0.50 -1.56 0.53
C ARG A 169 1.68 -1.28 -0.39
N HIS A 170 2.89 -1.19 0.15
CA HIS A 170 4.12 -1.08 -0.65
C HIS A 170 4.34 -2.35 -1.46
N SER A 171 4.20 -3.54 -0.83
CA SER A 171 4.32 -4.82 -1.50
C SER A 171 3.30 -4.97 -2.63
N PHE A 172 2.02 -4.63 -2.37
CA PHE A 172 0.99 -4.62 -3.43
C PHE A 172 1.41 -3.77 -4.63
N ALA A 173 1.82 -2.52 -4.37
CA ALA A 173 2.19 -1.60 -5.44
C ALA A 173 3.40 -2.09 -6.24
N THR A 174 4.47 -2.50 -5.53
CA THR A 174 5.71 -2.95 -6.16
C THR A 174 5.49 -4.23 -6.95
N LEU A 175 4.86 -5.25 -6.36
CA LEU A 175 4.58 -6.51 -7.04
C LEU A 175 3.63 -6.33 -8.24
N SER A 176 2.57 -5.53 -8.10
CA SER A 176 1.67 -5.26 -9.23
C SER A 176 2.44 -4.69 -10.42
N ILE A 177 3.33 -3.72 -10.19
CA ILE A 177 4.14 -3.13 -11.25
C ILE A 177 5.17 -4.15 -11.79
N SER A 178 5.81 -4.96 -10.93
CA SER A 178 6.77 -5.99 -11.37
C SER A 178 6.12 -7.06 -12.24
N TYR A 179 4.86 -7.40 -11.97
CA TYR A 179 4.05 -8.30 -12.80
C TYR A 179 3.39 -7.61 -14.01
N GLY A 180 3.83 -6.43 -14.39
CA GLY A 180 3.40 -5.76 -15.61
C GLY A 180 2.10 -4.97 -15.53
N VAL A 181 1.49 -4.81 -14.35
CA VAL A 181 0.32 -3.95 -14.22
C VAL A 181 0.72 -2.49 -14.47
N PRO A 182 0.05 -1.76 -15.39
CA PRO A 182 0.35 -0.36 -15.66
C PRO A 182 0.28 0.50 -14.41
N ILE A 183 1.21 1.44 -14.28
CA ILE A 183 1.32 2.31 -13.09
C ILE A 183 0.06 3.14 -12.86
N GLU A 184 -0.64 3.52 -13.93
CA GLU A 184 -1.91 4.24 -13.90
C GLU A 184 -3.00 3.41 -13.23
N SER A 185 -3.05 2.11 -13.57
CA SER A 185 -3.98 1.15 -12.97
C SER A 185 -3.68 0.94 -11.49
N VAL A 186 -2.40 0.77 -11.13
CA VAL A 186 -1.96 0.66 -9.74
C VAL A 186 -2.31 1.94 -8.97
N SER A 187 -2.10 3.11 -9.56
CA SER A 187 -2.44 4.41 -8.96
C SER A 187 -3.94 4.53 -8.66
N LYS A 188 -4.81 4.08 -9.58
CA LYS A 188 -6.27 4.03 -9.40
C LYS A 188 -6.67 3.05 -8.30
N MET A 189 -6.12 1.82 -8.32
CA MET A 189 -6.39 0.82 -7.27
C MET A 189 -5.98 1.33 -5.89
N LEU A 190 -4.84 2.01 -5.80
CA LEU A 190 -4.37 2.63 -4.58
C LEU A 190 -5.16 3.89 -4.19
N GLY A 191 -5.98 4.48 -5.05
CA GLY A 191 -6.70 5.73 -4.81
C GLY A 191 -5.76 6.91 -4.56
N HIS A 192 -4.68 7.00 -5.34
CA HIS A 192 -3.79 8.17 -5.32
C HIS A 192 -4.38 9.31 -6.15
N THR A 193 -4.35 10.52 -5.62
CA THR A 193 -4.76 11.74 -6.34
C THR A 193 -3.69 12.20 -7.33
N ASN A 194 -2.43 11.79 -7.14
CA ASN A 194 -1.30 12.15 -7.98
C ASN A 194 -0.46 10.90 -8.26
N ILE A 195 -0.25 10.61 -9.55
CA ILE A 195 0.52 9.45 -10.01
C ILE A 195 1.97 9.47 -9.52
N ARG A 196 2.54 10.66 -9.25
CA ARG A 196 3.89 10.79 -8.67
C ARG A 196 4.04 10.01 -7.36
N THR A 197 2.94 9.85 -6.61
CA THR A 197 2.93 9.04 -5.39
C THR A 197 3.13 7.54 -5.68
N THR A 198 2.74 7.09 -6.88
CA THR A 198 2.92 5.70 -7.34
C THR A 198 4.28 5.51 -8.02
N GLN A 199 4.82 6.53 -8.66
CA GLN A 199 6.12 6.48 -9.35
C GLN A 199 7.29 6.12 -8.44
N ILE A 200 7.17 6.31 -7.12
CA ILE A 200 8.19 5.86 -6.15
C ILE A 200 8.42 4.36 -6.20
N TYR A 201 7.39 3.57 -6.56
CA TYR A 201 7.48 2.12 -6.67
C TYR A 201 8.13 1.68 -7.99
N ALA A 202 7.95 2.44 -9.06
CA ALA A 202 8.54 2.15 -10.37
C ALA A 202 10.08 2.29 -10.36
N LYS A 203 10.62 3.15 -9.49
CA LYS A 203 12.08 3.33 -9.36
C LYS A 203 12.80 2.11 -8.76
N ILE A 204 12.07 1.18 -8.16
CA ILE A 204 12.62 0.02 -7.45
C ILE A 204 12.86 -1.15 -8.44
N ILE A 205 12.42 -1.03 -9.71
CA ILE A 205 12.32 -2.19 -10.61
C ILE A 205 13.20 -2.01 -11.85
N ASP A 206 14.52 -2.12 -11.69
CA ASP A 206 15.45 -2.28 -12.82
C ASP A 206 15.17 -3.56 -13.60
N THR A 207 14.70 -4.61 -12.94
CA THR A 207 14.26 -5.87 -13.56
C THR A 207 13.09 -5.69 -14.53
N LYS A 208 12.20 -4.72 -14.30
CA LYS A 208 11.09 -4.44 -15.21
C LYS A 208 11.58 -3.86 -16.54
N LEU A 209 12.57 -2.97 -16.50
CA LEU A 209 13.12 -2.38 -17.73
C LEU A 209 13.69 -3.48 -18.64
N SER A 210 14.41 -4.45 -18.07
CA SER A 210 14.91 -5.61 -18.82
C SER A 210 13.76 -6.42 -19.42
N ALA A 211 12.77 -6.80 -18.63
CA ALA A 211 11.62 -7.58 -19.10
C ALA A 211 10.78 -6.84 -20.16
N ASP A 212 10.59 -5.53 -20.02
CA ASP A 212 9.89 -4.70 -21.01
C ASP A 212 10.67 -4.65 -22.34
N MET A 213 12.01 -4.60 -22.29
CA MET A 213 12.88 -4.65 -23.49
C MET A 213 12.88 -6.04 -24.12
N ASP A 214 12.86 -7.12 -23.36
CA ASP A 214 12.76 -8.48 -23.87
C ASP A 214 11.42 -8.69 -24.60
N MET A 215 10.32 -8.23 -24.02
CA MET A 215 9.00 -8.28 -24.64
C MET A 215 8.93 -7.44 -25.93
N PHE A 216 9.57 -6.27 -25.94
CA PHE A 216 9.66 -5.43 -27.12
C PHE A 216 10.46 -6.13 -28.23
N ALA A 217 11.60 -6.75 -27.90
CA ALA A 217 12.40 -7.51 -28.84
C ALA A 217 11.64 -8.70 -29.44
N GLN A 218 10.88 -9.44 -28.63
CA GLN A 218 10.03 -10.53 -29.12
C GLN A 218 9.00 -10.04 -30.13
N ARG A 219 8.25 -8.97 -29.82
CA ARG A 219 7.24 -8.39 -30.73
C ARG A 219 7.84 -7.88 -32.03
N LEU A 220 9.06 -7.35 -32.02
CA LEU A 220 9.77 -6.95 -33.25
C LEU A 220 10.13 -8.15 -34.12
N ASN A 221 10.54 -9.26 -33.49
CA ASN A 221 10.91 -10.49 -34.23
C ASN A 221 9.68 -11.18 -34.83
N GLU A 222 8.54 -11.22 -34.10
CA GLU A 222 7.29 -11.79 -34.63
C GLU A 222 6.79 -11.06 -35.88
N ARG A 223 6.97 -9.72 -35.94
CA ARG A 223 6.65 -8.94 -37.17
C ARG A 223 7.53 -9.24 -38.34
N LYS A 224 8.80 -9.61 -38.10
CA LYS A 224 9.73 -9.97 -39.19
C LYS A 224 9.45 -11.37 -39.78
N THR A 225 8.83 -12.26 -39.02
CA THR A 225 8.48 -13.62 -39.46
C THR A 225 7.13 -13.68 -40.19
N SER A 226 6.36 -12.58 -40.15
CA SER A 226 5.01 -12.48 -40.78
C SER A 226 5.03 -11.73 -42.13
N VAL A 227 6.19 -11.44 -42.67
CA VAL A 227 6.48 -10.87 -44.02
C VAL A 227 7.25 -11.85 -44.83
#